data_25e310cef67be98bc24e38b03f5a9f34
#
_entry.id   25e310cef67be98bc24e38b03f5a9f34
#
_cell.length_a   1.000
_cell.length_b   1.000
_cell.length_c   1.000
_cell.angle_alpha   90.00
_cell.angle_beta   90.00
_cell.angle_gamma   90.00
#
_symmetry.space_group_name_H-M   'P 1'
#
loop_
_entity.id
_entity.type
_entity.pdbx_description
1 polymer ?
#
loop_
_entity_poly.entity_id
_entity_poly.type
_entity_poly.pdbx_seq_one_letter_code
_entity_poly.pdbx_strand_id
1 'polypeptide(L)'
;MEDIISHIRDKLKDSIIKVEEKATPRVYIEFKPENIPEAAEFVFKELGCRMITASGIDTPQGIEILYHFSQDVSGKVISLRTLITNKKSPEIDSIAHIIKGAEWIEREIWELLGVNFKGHPDLRHLLLIDDWPEGKHPLRKDNR
;
A
#
# COMPACT_ATOMS: atom_id res chain seq x y z
N MET A 1 11.77 -6.89 -25.40
CA MET A 1 11.26 -7.17 -24.04
C MET A 1 10.02 -6.33 -23.78
N GLU A 2 8.93 -6.97 -23.45
CA GLU A 2 7.71 -6.23 -23.17
C GLU A 2 7.84 -5.38 -21.91
N ASP A 3 7.27 -4.18 -21.97
CA ASP A 3 7.26 -3.28 -20.86
C ASP A 3 6.31 -3.82 -19.76
N ILE A 4 6.82 -3.90 -18.54
CA ILE A 4 6.04 -4.33 -17.39
C ILE A 4 4.78 -3.47 -17.20
N ILE A 5 4.85 -2.20 -17.53
CA ILE A 5 3.71 -1.27 -17.43
C ILE A 5 2.60 -1.69 -18.39
N SER A 6 2.96 -2.14 -19.59
CA SER A 6 1.98 -2.63 -20.57
C SER A 6 1.26 -3.86 -20.05
N HIS A 7 1.99 -4.78 -19.40
CA HIS A 7 1.39 -5.98 -18.79
C HIS A 7 0.38 -5.60 -17.71
N ILE A 8 0.73 -4.63 -16.87
CA ILE A 8 -0.16 -4.16 -15.81
C ILE A 8 -1.40 -3.50 -16.40
N ARG A 9 -1.24 -2.66 -17.41
CA ARG A 9 -2.36 -2.02 -18.09
C ARG A 9 -3.31 -3.03 -18.72
N ASP A 10 -2.77 -4.05 -19.38
CA ASP A 10 -3.57 -5.07 -20.03
C ASP A 10 -4.38 -5.89 -19.03
N LYS A 11 -3.75 -6.30 -17.95
CA LYS A 11 -4.36 -7.19 -16.95
C LYS A 11 -5.31 -6.46 -16.02
N LEU A 12 -4.96 -5.25 -15.60
CA LEU A 12 -5.68 -4.50 -14.56
C LEU A 12 -6.36 -3.25 -15.12
N LYS A 13 -6.56 -3.19 -16.40
CA LYS A 13 -7.12 -2.05 -17.13
C LYS A 13 -8.32 -1.39 -16.45
N ASP A 14 -9.32 -2.21 -16.05
CA ASP A 14 -10.57 -1.69 -15.49
C ASP A 14 -10.41 -1.19 -14.05
N SER A 15 -9.33 -1.57 -13.39
CA SER A 15 -9.06 -1.20 -11.99
C SER A 15 -8.15 0.01 -11.86
N ILE A 16 -7.45 0.39 -12.92
CA ILE A 16 -6.50 1.50 -12.88
C ILE A 16 -7.22 2.84 -12.95
N ILE A 17 -6.97 3.71 -11.97
CA ILE A 17 -7.48 5.09 -11.98
C ILE A 17 -6.54 5.98 -12.76
N LYS A 18 -5.23 5.89 -12.50
CA LYS A 18 -4.24 6.78 -13.08
C LYS A 18 -2.87 6.11 -13.12
N VAL A 19 -2.10 6.39 -14.18
CA VAL A 19 -0.70 5.98 -14.28
C VAL A 19 0.15 7.23 -14.40
N GLU A 20 1.14 7.37 -13.52
CA GLU A 20 2.09 8.48 -13.54
C GLU A 20 3.49 7.95 -13.66
N GLU A 21 4.16 8.24 -14.77
CA GLU A 21 5.57 7.92 -14.94
C GLU A 21 6.38 9.14 -14.50
N LYS A 22 7.04 9.02 -13.37
CA LYS A 22 7.96 10.04 -12.87
C LYS A 22 9.32 9.86 -13.56
N ALA A 23 10.34 10.55 -13.09
CA ALA A 23 11.69 10.32 -13.59
C ALA A 23 11.99 8.82 -13.53
N THR A 24 12.49 8.29 -14.64
CA THR A 24 12.90 6.88 -14.72
C THR A 24 13.84 6.55 -13.56
N PRO A 25 13.64 5.47 -12.82
CA PRO A 25 12.82 4.29 -13.14
C PRO A 25 11.47 4.17 -12.38
N ARG A 26 10.88 5.23 -11.91
CA ARG A 26 9.70 5.20 -11.05
C ARG A 26 8.40 5.35 -11.79
N VAL A 27 7.41 4.51 -11.43
CA VAL A 27 6.06 4.56 -11.97
C VAL A 27 5.07 4.47 -10.81
N TYR A 28 4.06 5.35 -10.80
CA TYR A 28 2.98 5.33 -9.82
C TYR A 28 1.69 4.95 -10.53
N ILE A 29 0.99 3.94 -10.00
CA ILE A 29 -0.28 3.49 -10.55
C ILE A 29 -1.32 3.56 -9.45
N GLU A 30 -2.37 4.33 -9.68
CA GLU A 30 -3.42 4.54 -8.68
C GLU A 30 -4.57 3.57 -8.87
N PHE A 31 -5.03 2.97 -7.76
CA PHE A 31 -6.16 2.05 -7.68
C PHE A 31 -7.09 2.47 -6.56
N LYS A 32 -8.36 2.07 -6.65
CA LYS A 32 -9.25 2.16 -5.48
C LYS A 32 -8.78 1.18 -4.40
N PRO A 33 -9.05 1.48 -3.10
CA PRO A 33 -8.59 0.57 -2.03
C PRO A 33 -9.02 -0.88 -2.22
N GLU A 34 -10.23 -1.13 -2.68
CA GLU A 34 -10.75 -2.49 -2.89
C GLU A 34 -10.02 -3.27 -3.99
N ASN A 35 -9.32 -2.58 -4.87
CA ASN A 35 -8.58 -3.21 -5.97
C ASN A 35 -7.09 -3.46 -5.64
N ILE A 36 -6.63 -3.03 -4.47
CA ILE A 36 -5.22 -3.21 -4.09
C ILE A 36 -4.83 -4.67 -3.95
N PRO A 37 -5.63 -5.57 -3.31
CA PRO A 37 -5.23 -6.98 -3.22
C PRO A 37 -5.00 -7.62 -4.58
N GLU A 38 -5.88 -7.37 -5.55
CA GLU A 38 -5.73 -7.89 -6.92
C GLU A 38 -4.47 -7.36 -7.58
N ALA A 39 -4.25 -6.05 -7.47
CA ALA A 39 -3.08 -5.42 -8.08
C ALA A 39 -1.77 -5.91 -7.45
N ALA A 40 -1.73 -6.02 -6.13
CA ALA A 40 -0.55 -6.51 -5.42
C ALA A 40 -0.26 -7.96 -5.77
N GLU A 41 -1.28 -8.80 -5.85
CA GLU A 41 -1.12 -10.20 -6.22
C GLU A 41 -0.53 -10.34 -7.63
N PHE A 42 -1.04 -9.57 -8.57
CA PHE A 42 -0.55 -9.60 -9.95
C PHE A 42 0.92 -9.18 -10.01
N VAL A 43 1.26 -8.06 -9.41
CA VAL A 43 2.62 -7.53 -9.42
C VAL A 43 3.61 -8.47 -8.72
N PHE A 44 3.19 -9.03 -7.59
CA PHE A 44 4.06 -9.90 -6.81
C PHE A 44 4.20 -11.30 -7.39
N LYS A 45 3.05 -11.95 -7.66
CA LYS A 45 3.05 -13.37 -8.07
C LYS A 45 3.27 -13.57 -9.56
N GLU A 46 2.57 -12.82 -10.40
CA GLU A 46 2.66 -13.01 -11.85
C GLU A 46 3.85 -12.30 -12.46
N LEU A 47 4.12 -11.07 -12.05
CA LEU A 47 5.26 -10.31 -12.58
C LEU A 47 6.55 -10.54 -11.81
N GLY A 48 6.50 -11.22 -10.67
CA GLY A 48 7.68 -11.57 -9.88
C GLY A 48 8.40 -10.38 -9.29
N CYS A 49 7.72 -9.26 -9.06
CA CYS A 49 8.32 -8.09 -8.43
C CYS A 49 8.46 -8.29 -6.93
N ARG A 50 9.57 -7.80 -6.38
CA ARG A 50 9.84 -7.87 -4.96
C ARG A 50 9.20 -6.68 -4.25
N MET A 51 8.48 -6.93 -3.15
CA MET A 51 7.97 -5.83 -2.33
C MET A 51 9.10 -5.20 -1.53
N ILE A 52 9.28 -3.89 -1.70
CA ILE A 52 10.30 -3.13 -0.96
C ILE A 52 9.75 -2.73 0.40
N THR A 53 8.66 -1.98 0.41
CA THR A 53 7.99 -1.48 1.60
C THR A 53 6.64 -0.87 1.21
N ALA A 54 5.92 -0.35 2.20
CA ALA A 54 4.76 0.49 1.96
C ALA A 54 4.86 1.70 2.88
N SER A 55 4.28 2.81 2.47
CA SER A 55 4.25 4.03 3.26
C SER A 55 2.84 4.59 3.31
N GLY A 56 2.52 5.29 4.40
CA GLY A 56 1.23 5.94 4.57
C GLY A 56 1.41 7.41 4.88
N ILE A 57 0.49 8.23 4.35
CA ILE A 57 0.53 9.68 4.53
C ILE A 57 -0.88 10.16 4.84
N ASP A 58 -1.03 10.97 5.90
CA ASP A 58 -2.30 11.61 6.22
C ASP A 58 -2.38 12.92 5.41
N THR A 59 -3.31 12.96 4.45
CA THR A 59 -3.53 14.12 3.58
C THR A 59 -4.89 14.76 3.87
N PRO A 60 -5.14 16.00 3.42
CA PRO A 60 -6.46 16.61 3.55
C PRO A 60 -7.58 15.81 2.89
N GLN A 61 -7.28 15.09 1.81
CA GLN A 61 -8.27 14.31 1.06
C GLN A 61 -8.51 12.91 1.64
N GLY A 62 -7.59 12.41 2.45
CA GLY A 62 -7.69 11.07 3.02
C GLY A 62 -6.31 10.53 3.39
N ILE A 63 -6.27 9.25 3.72
CA ILE A 63 -4.99 8.59 4.00
C ILE A 63 -4.52 7.89 2.74
N GLU A 64 -3.37 8.31 2.24
CA GLU A 64 -2.76 7.72 1.04
C GLU A 64 -1.82 6.61 1.46
N ILE A 65 -1.91 5.46 0.78
CA ILE A 65 -0.98 4.35 0.98
C ILE A 65 -0.28 4.06 -0.35
N LEU A 66 1.02 3.90 -0.28
CA LEU A 66 1.88 3.57 -1.41
C LEU A 66 2.57 2.25 -1.14
N TYR A 67 2.34 1.27 -2.01
CA TYR A 67 3.00 -0.05 -1.94
C TYR A 67 4.10 -0.08 -3.00
N HIS A 68 5.35 -0.20 -2.59
CA HIS A 68 6.51 -0.11 -3.48
C HIS A 68 7.05 -1.48 -3.84
N PHE A 69 7.15 -1.74 -5.14
CA PHE A 69 7.68 -3.00 -5.67
C PHE A 69 8.84 -2.72 -6.60
N SER A 70 9.82 -3.62 -6.61
CA SER A 70 10.98 -3.54 -7.49
C SER A 70 10.95 -4.67 -8.50
N GLN A 71 11.12 -4.32 -9.77
CA GLN A 71 11.44 -5.29 -10.79
C GLN A 71 12.96 -5.29 -10.94
N ASP A 72 13.63 -6.22 -10.26
CA ASP A 72 15.08 -6.21 -10.15
C ASP A 72 15.80 -6.32 -11.50
N VAL A 73 15.20 -7.02 -12.45
CA VAL A 73 15.79 -7.22 -13.80
C VAL A 73 15.91 -5.88 -14.54
N SER A 74 14.88 -5.05 -14.51
CA SER A 74 14.85 -3.77 -15.23
C SER A 74 15.27 -2.59 -14.36
N GLY A 75 15.31 -2.76 -13.04
CA GLY A 75 15.56 -1.69 -12.10
C GLY A 75 14.38 -0.75 -11.89
N LYS A 76 13.22 -1.06 -12.44
CA LYS A 76 12.03 -0.24 -12.28
C LYS A 76 11.42 -0.40 -10.89
N VAL A 77 10.94 0.71 -10.33
CA VAL A 77 10.18 0.72 -9.09
C VAL A 77 8.72 1.06 -9.42
N ILE A 78 7.83 0.15 -9.05
CA ILE A 78 6.40 0.29 -9.30
C ILE A 78 5.73 0.56 -7.96
N SER A 79 5.05 1.70 -7.86
CA SER A 79 4.34 2.08 -6.65
C SER A 79 2.84 2.04 -6.90
N LEU A 80 2.15 1.15 -6.18
CA LEU A 80 0.70 1.07 -6.22
C LEU A 80 0.17 2.06 -5.19
N ARG A 81 -0.60 3.04 -5.67
CA ARG A 81 -1.14 4.13 -4.84
C ARG A 81 -2.62 3.94 -4.62
N THR A 82 -3.08 4.19 -3.40
CA THR A 82 -4.51 4.25 -3.12
C THR A 82 -4.80 5.34 -2.10
N LEU A 83 -6.03 5.86 -2.12
CA LEU A 83 -6.48 6.90 -1.20
C LEU A 83 -7.69 6.40 -0.44
N ILE A 84 -7.58 6.36 0.89
CA ILE A 84 -8.67 6.00 1.79
C ILE A 84 -9.34 7.31 2.23
N THR A 85 -10.53 7.58 1.70
CA THR A 85 -11.21 8.86 1.94
C THR A 85 -11.92 8.95 3.28
N ASN A 86 -12.30 7.80 3.86
CA ASN A 86 -12.94 7.77 5.17
C ASN A 86 -11.91 7.86 6.29
N LYS A 87 -11.54 9.08 6.68
CA LYS A 87 -10.53 9.31 7.71
C LYS A 87 -10.99 9.01 9.12
N LYS A 88 -12.30 8.93 9.35
CA LYS A 88 -12.85 8.62 10.68
C LYS A 88 -12.66 7.15 11.01
N SER A 89 -12.81 6.30 10.02
CA SER A 89 -12.71 4.86 10.19
C SER A 89 -11.96 4.28 8.98
N PRO A 90 -10.67 4.62 8.81
CA PRO A 90 -9.93 4.20 7.61
C PRO A 90 -9.67 2.70 7.65
N GLU A 91 -10.00 2.03 6.55
CA GLU A 91 -9.75 0.60 6.45
C GLU A 91 -9.44 0.20 5.01
N ILE A 92 -8.68 -0.87 4.88
CA ILE A 92 -8.32 -1.46 3.60
C ILE A 92 -8.02 -2.95 3.85
N ASP A 93 -8.21 -3.77 2.82
CA ASP A 93 -7.89 -5.19 2.95
C ASP A 93 -6.38 -5.40 3.11
N SER A 94 -6.01 -6.27 4.05
CA SER A 94 -4.61 -6.68 4.23
C SER A 94 -4.12 -7.45 3.02
N ILE A 95 -2.85 -7.27 2.66
CA ILE A 95 -2.18 -8.09 1.66
C ILE A 95 -1.19 -9.08 2.30
N ALA A 96 -1.22 -9.21 3.62
CA ALA A 96 -0.30 -10.09 4.34
C ALA A 96 -0.47 -11.57 3.97
N HIS A 97 -1.69 -11.98 3.57
CA HIS A 97 -1.93 -13.34 3.10
C HIS A 97 -1.38 -13.59 1.70
N ILE A 98 -1.09 -12.54 0.96
CA ILE A 98 -0.46 -12.62 -0.37
C ILE A 98 1.05 -12.50 -0.23
N ILE A 99 1.50 -11.51 0.55
CA ILE A 99 2.90 -11.18 0.74
C ILE A 99 3.19 -11.15 2.23
N LYS A 100 3.85 -12.18 2.73
CA LYS A 100 4.11 -12.33 4.17
C LYS A 100 4.87 -11.14 4.75
N GLY A 101 5.82 -10.60 4.00
CA GLY A 101 6.59 -9.44 4.43
C GLY A 101 5.77 -8.19 4.69
N ALA A 102 4.56 -8.12 4.15
CA ALA A 102 3.67 -6.98 4.37
C ALA A 102 3.09 -6.95 5.79
N GLU A 103 3.13 -8.07 6.52
CA GLU A 103 2.58 -8.18 7.87
C GLU A 103 3.13 -7.12 8.81
N TRP A 104 4.45 -6.95 8.84
CA TRP A 104 5.12 -5.95 9.68
C TRP A 104 4.86 -4.53 9.22
N ILE A 105 4.87 -4.33 7.92
CA ILE A 105 4.68 -3.03 7.31
C ILE A 105 3.27 -2.51 7.59
N GLU A 106 2.26 -3.38 7.47
CA GLU A 106 0.87 -3.01 7.74
C GLU A 106 0.66 -2.69 9.22
N ARG A 107 1.31 -3.43 10.11
CA ARG A 107 1.24 -3.15 11.54
C ARG A 107 1.79 -1.76 11.85
N GLU A 108 2.87 -1.38 11.22
CA GLU A 108 3.47 -0.05 11.38
C GLU A 108 2.49 1.04 10.93
N ILE A 109 1.88 0.88 9.77
CA ILE A 109 0.92 1.87 9.25
C ILE A 109 -0.32 1.94 10.16
N TRP A 110 -0.84 0.79 10.59
CA TRP A 110 -1.95 0.75 11.54
C TRP A 110 -1.60 1.50 12.83
N GLU A 111 -0.43 1.22 13.38
CA GLU A 111 0.00 1.82 14.63
C GLU A 111 0.15 3.34 14.54
N LEU A 112 0.76 3.83 13.46
CA LEU A 112 1.08 5.25 13.31
C LEU A 112 -0.06 6.09 12.73
N LEU A 113 -0.92 5.51 11.91
CA LEU A 113 -1.98 6.23 11.19
C LEU A 113 -3.39 5.76 11.51
N GLY A 114 -3.55 4.64 12.19
CA GLY A 114 -4.87 4.13 12.55
C GLY A 114 -5.62 3.44 11.44
N VAL A 115 -4.96 3.04 10.37
CA VAL A 115 -5.61 2.30 9.28
C VAL A 115 -5.84 0.86 9.70
N ASN A 116 -7.10 0.40 9.64
CA ASN A 116 -7.43 -0.99 9.92
C ASN A 116 -7.21 -1.84 8.67
N PHE A 117 -6.28 -2.79 8.77
CA PHE A 117 -6.03 -3.74 7.68
C PHE A 117 -6.88 -4.98 7.91
N LYS A 118 -7.99 -5.07 7.19
CA LYS A 118 -8.94 -6.19 7.34
C LYS A 118 -8.29 -7.50 6.95
N GLY A 119 -8.44 -8.50 7.81
CA GLY A 119 -7.87 -9.82 7.57
C GLY A 119 -6.41 -9.96 7.95
N HIS A 120 -5.81 -8.92 8.53
CA HIS A 120 -4.44 -9.01 9.03
C HIS A 120 -4.36 -10.04 10.16
N PRO A 121 -3.34 -10.91 10.14
CA PRO A 121 -3.25 -11.99 11.16
C PRO A 121 -2.94 -11.50 12.56
N ASP A 122 -2.34 -10.32 12.73
CA ASP A 122 -1.87 -9.91 14.06
C ASP A 122 -1.64 -8.38 14.11
N LEU A 123 -2.71 -7.59 14.26
CA LEU A 123 -2.61 -6.14 14.45
C LEU A 123 -2.38 -5.83 15.93
N ARG A 124 -1.14 -5.59 16.30
CA ARG A 124 -0.75 -5.18 17.64
C ARG A 124 0.41 -4.18 17.54
N HIS A 125 0.67 -3.48 18.63
CA HIS A 125 1.75 -2.49 18.64
C HIS A 125 3.09 -3.10 18.32
N LEU A 126 3.84 -2.44 17.46
CA LEU A 126 5.15 -2.85 17.00
C LEU A 126 6.24 -1.89 17.52
N LEU A 127 5.98 -0.58 17.40
CA LEU A 127 6.92 0.46 17.77
C LEU A 127 6.53 1.15 19.08
N LEU A 128 5.23 1.22 19.36
CA LEU A 128 4.72 1.85 20.57
C LEU A 128 4.63 0.85 21.71
N ILE A 129 4.65 1.34 22.95
CA ILE A 129 4.48 0.49 24.13
C ILE A 129 3.02 0.03 24.22
N ASP A 130 2.79 -1.14 24.83
CA ASP A 130 1.46 -1.74 24.92
C ASP A 130 0.42 -0.86 25.64
N ASP A 131 0.84 0.00 26.56
CA ASP A 131 -0.05 0.89 27.27
C ASP A 131 -0.25 2.23 26.56
N TRP A 132 0.16 2.35 25.29
CA TRP A 132 -0.12 3.53 24.47
C TRP A 132 -1.65 3.70 24.36
N PRO A 133 -2.18 4.92 24.54
CA PRO A 133 -3.63 5.13 24.52
C PRO A 133 -4.27 4.64 23.21
N GLU A 134 -5.35 3.89 23.33
CA GLU A 134 -6.10 3.44 22.17
C GLU A 134 -6.64 4.63 21.38
N GLY A 135 -6.65 4.49 20.06
CA GLY A 135 -7.14 5.52 19.16
C GLY A 135 -6.17 6.68 18.94
N LYS A 136 -4.99 6.63 19.58
CA LYS A 136 -3.96 7.64 19.37
C LYS A 136 -2.90 7.11 18.42
N HIS A 137 -2.79 7.77 17.26
CA HIS A 137 -1.85 7.35 16.20
C HIS A 137 -0.92 8.52 15.90
N PRO A 138 0.38 8.40 16.18
CA PRO A 138 1.32 9.52 16.18
C PRO A 138 1.39 10.33 14.89
N LEU A 139 1.20 9.70 13.74
CA LEU A 139 1.31 10.40 12.47
C LEU A 139 0.00 10.98 11.94
N ARG A 140 -1.10 10.82 12.70
CA ARG A 140 -2.38 11.42 12.33
C ARG A 140 -2.39 12.89 12.69
N LYS A 141 -2.75 13.72 11.72
CA LYS A 141 -2.81 15.18 11.92
C LYS A 141 -3.94 15.62 12.86
N ASP A 142 -5.01 14.84 12.91
CA ASP A 142 -6.16 15.09 13.76
C ASP A 142 -5.94 14.72 15.23
N ASN A 143 -4.78 14.15 15.57
CA ASN A 143 -4.39 13.85 16.95
C ASN A 143 -3.57 14.97 17.60
N ARG A 144 -3.33 16.04 16.88
CA ARG A 144 -2.52 17.16 17.35
C ARG A 144 -3.32 18.15 18.20
#